data_49a09a964085fcb4d8164edc51d6b995
#
_entry.id   49a09a964085fcb4d8164edc51d6b995
#
_cell.length_a   1.000
_cell.length_b   1.000
_cell.length_c   1.000
_cell.angle_alpha   90.00
_cell.angle_beta   90.00
_cell.angle_gamma   90.00
#
_symmetry.space_group_name_H-M   'P 1'
#
loop_
_entity.id
_entity.type
_entity.pdbx_description
1 polymer ?
#
loop_
_entity_poly.entity_id
_entity_poly.type
_entity_poly.pdbx_seq_one_letter_code
_entity_poly.pdbx_strand_id
1 'polypeptide(L)'
;MSRLLRASILLLALASCGGGNSSAPQNMDDACAILRQRPAYFKAMRATERKWGVPVHVQMAAIYQESKFIGNARTPHQFALGVIPMGRQSSAYGYSQALDGTWDEYQQEQRRFGAKRDRINDATDFMGWYMSQSSAKLGISLNDAESQYLAYHEGRTGFANKSYLEKPWLVDVAAAIGRRSAMYAGQLSYCR
;
A
#
# COMPACT_ATOMS: atom_id res chain seq x y z
N MET A 1 68.22 -9.30 14.65
CA MET A 1 67.09 -10.29 14.71
C MET A 1 65.80 -9.51 14.70
N SER A 2 65.23 -9.35 13.53
CA SER A 2 64.06 -8.50 13.27
C SER A 2 62.78 -9.35 13.25
N ARG A 3 61.87 -9.10 14.18
CA ARG A 3 60.54 -9.75 14.20
C ARG A 3 59.55 -8.87 13.42
N LEU A 4 59.23 -9.30 12.22
CA LEU A 4 58.19 -8.70 11.39
C LEU A 4 56.81 -9.02 12.03
N LEU A 5 56.17 -8.00 12.60
CA LEU A 5 54.76 -8.03 12.99
C LEU A 5 53.92 -8.00 11.71
N ARG A 6 53.29 -9.11 11.38
CA ARG A 6 52.22 -9.14 10.37
C ARG A 6 50.93 -8.65 10.99
N ALA A 7 50.57 -7.42 10.71
CA ALA A 7 49.25 -6.87 11.02
C ALA A 7 48.24 -7.41 10.00
N SER A 8 47.46 -8.38 10.40
CA SER A 8 46.29 -8.83 9.63
C SER A 8 45.17 -7.81 9.77
N ILE A 9 44.95 -7.00 8.74
CA ILE A 9 43.80 -6.11 8.63
C ILE A 9 42.58 -7.00 8.32
N LEU A 10 41.75 -7.23 9.32
CA LEU A 10 40.47 -7.86 9.17
C LEU A 10 39.48 -6.81 8.60
N LEU A 11 39.26 -6.83 7.28
CA LEU A 11 38.15 -6.08 6.67
C LEU A 11 36.84 -6.68 7.15
N LEU A 12 36.22 -6.06 8.15
CA LEU A 12 34.81 -6.28 8.44
C LEU A 12 33.99 -5.68 7.28
N ALA A 13 33.57 -6.53 6.35
CA ALA A 13 32.52 -6.21 5.43
C ALA A 13 31.24 -6.05 6.29
N LEU A 14 30.87 -4.82 6.61
CA LEU A 14 29.55 -4.46 7.12
C LEU A 14 28.56 -4.74 5.99
N ALA A 15 28.06 -5.97 5.93
CA ALA A 15 26.88 -6.28 5.18
C ALA A 15 25.76 -5.45 5.79
N SER A 16 25.44 -4.33 5.14
CA SER A 16 24.25 -3.52 5.41
C SER A 16 23.03 -4.40 5.11
N CYS A 17 22.69 -5.26 6.05
CA CYS A 17 21.46 -6.04 6.00
C CYS A 17 20.26 -5.11 6.16
N GLY A 18 19.61 -4.78 5.03
CA GLY A 18 18.18 -4.71 4.91
C GLY A 18 17.46 -3.72 5.79
N GLY A 19 17.69 -2.43 5.66
CA GLY A 19 16.61 -1.47 5.84
C GLY A 19 15.54 -1.81 4.80
N GLY A 20 14.35 -2.23 5.23
CA GLY A 20 13.22 -2.44 4.33
C GLY A 20 13.09 -1.21 3.44
N ASN A 21 13.12 -1.42 2.13
CA ASN A 21 13.20 -0.33 1.16
C ASN A 21 11.84 0.39 1.12
N SER A 22 11.62 1.30 2.06
CA SER A 22 10.38 2.05 2.25
C SER A 22 10.19 3.18 1.23
N SER A 23 11.19 3.41 0.36
CA SER A 23 11.13 4.46 -0.66
C SER A 23 10.26 4.07 -1.85
N ALA A 24 9.69 5.07 -2.52
CA ALA A 24 8.94 4.88 -3.75
C ALA A 24 9.80 4.23 -4.87
N PRO A 25 9.20 3.41 -5.74
CA PRO A 25 9.84 3.00 -6.99
C PRO A 25 10.17 4.20 -7.87
N GLN A 26 11.23 4.10 -8.69
CA GLN A 26 11.68 5.21 -9.54
C GLN A 26 10.67 5.56 -10.64
N ASN A 27 10.07 4.56 -11.27
CA ASN A 27 9.06 4.77 -12.32
C ASN A 27 7.75 4.10 -11.90
N MET A 28 6.83 4.90 -11.37
CA MET A 28 5.53 4.43 -10.91
C MET A 28 4.46 4.34 -12.00
N ASP A 29 4.78 4.74 -13.23
CA ASP A 29 3.88 4.62 -14.37
C ASP A 29 4.14 3.36 -15.21
N ASP A 30 5.14 2.56 -14.82
CA ASP A 30 5.48 1.28 -15.44
C ASP A 30 5.36 0.15 -14.40
N ALA A 31 4.30 -0.65 -14.52
CA ALA A 31 4.06 -1.78 -13.63
C ALA A 31 5.21 -2.79 -13.67
N CYS A 32 5.77 -3.07 -14.84
CA CYS A 32 6.88 -4.01 -14.98
C CYS A 32 8.16 -3.49 -14.30
N ALA A 33 8.43 -2.18 -14.41
CA ALA A 33 9.56 -1.57 -13.73
C ALA A 33 9.40 -1.62 -12.20
N ILE A 34 8.20 -1.34 -11.68
CA ILE A 34 7.88 -1.46 -10.24
C ILE A 34 8.18 -2.89 -9.76
N LEU A 35 7.67 -3.89 -10.47
CA LEU A 35 7.79 -5.29 -10.06
C LEU A 35 9.21 -5.82 -10.19
N ARG A 36 9.98 -5.39 -11.21
CA ARG A 36 11.41 -5.71 -11.32
C ARG A 36 12.24 -5.07 -10.20
N GLN A 37 11.95 -3.81 -9.86
CA GLN A 37 12.65 -3.09 -8.80
C GLN A 37 12.27 -3.60 -7.40
N ARG A 38 11.04 -4.10 -7.24
CA ARG A 38 10.47 -4.60 -5.98
C ARG A 38 9.81 -5.97 -6.17
N PRO A 39 10.56 -7.07 -6.36
CA PRO A 39 9.97 -8.40 -6.61
C PRO A 39 9.05 -8.88 -5.47
N ALA A 40 9.31 -8.44 -4.24
CA ALA A 40 8.47 -8.73 -3.09
C ALA A 40 7.03 -8.19 -3.25
N TYR A 41 6.83 -7.09 -3.99
CA TYR A 41 5.49 -6.52 -4.24
C TYR A 41 4.66 -7.47 -5.09
N PHE A 42 5.22 -7.98 -6.17
CA PHE A 42 4.51 -8.93 -7.02
C PHE A 42 4.11 -10.19 -6.26
N LYS A 43 5.06 -10.75 -5.50
CA LYS A 43 4.79 -11.94 -4.66
C LYS A 43 3.65 -11.69 -3.67
N ALA A 44 3.66 -10.54 -2.99
CA ALA A 44 2.64 -10.15 -2.03
C ALA A 44 1.26 -9.98 -2.70
N MET A 45 1.20 -9.19 -3.79
CA MET A 45 -0.05 -8.91 -4.51
C MET A 45 -0.64 -10.16 -5.16
N ARG A 46 0.18 -11.06 -5.70
CA ARG A 46 -0.28 -12.35 -6.22
C ARG A 46 -0.79 -13.29 -5.12
N ALA A 47 -0.22 -13.23 -3.92
CA ALA A 47 -0.74 -13.97 -2.78
C ALA A 47 -2.12 -13.43 -2.34
N THR A 48 -2.26 -12.11 -2.30
CA THR A 48 -3.53 -11.42 -2.02
C THR A 48 -4.60 -11.72 -3.08
N GLU A 49 -4.23 -11.68 -4.37
CA GLU A 49 -5.14 -12.02 -5.47
C GLU A 49 -5.65 -13.45 -5.35
N ARG A 50 -4.77 -14.43 -5.05
CA ARG A 50 -5.20 -15.82 -4.85
C ARG A 50 -6.11 -16.01 -3.64
N LYS A 51 -5.88 -15.25 -2.56
CA LYS A 51 -6.64 -15.39 -1.30
C LYS A 51 -7.97 -14.66 -1.35
N TRP A 52 -8.00 -13.45 -1.92
CA TRP A 52 -9.12 -12.52 -1.83
C TRP A 52 -9.78 -12.21 -3.17
N GLY A 53 -9.20 -12.65 -4.28
CA GLY A 53 -9.70 -12.40 -5.63
C GLY A 53 -9.42 -10.98 -6.15
N VAL A 54 -8.76 -10.10 -5.39
CA VAL A 54 -8.47 -8.72 -5.81
C VAL A 54 -7.29 -8.72 -6.79
N PRO A 55 -7.47 -8.29 -8.05
CA PRO A 55 -6.41 -8.34 -9.06
C PRO A 55 -5.19 -7.50 -8.69
N VAL A 56 -4.01 -7.92 -9.14
CA VAL A 56 -2.74 -7.22 -8.89
C VAL A 56 -2.81 -5.75 -9.31
N HIS A 57 -3.36 -5.44 -10.50
CA HIS A 57 -3.45 -4.07 -11.01
C HIS A 57 -4.32 -3.16 -10.13
N VAL A 58 -5.41 -3.68 -9.54
CA VAL A 58 -6.28 -2.94 -8.62
C VAL A 58 -5.50 -2.59 -7.34
N GLN A 59 -4.80 -3.58 -6.76
CA GLN A 59 -3.96 -3.36 -5.59
C GLN A 59 -2.86 -2.34 -5.86
N MET A 60 -2.18 -2.42 -7.01
CA MET A 60 -1.13 -1.47 -7.40
C MET A 60 -1.67 -0.05 -7.51
N ALA A 61 -2.82 0.14 -8.16
CA ALA A 61 -3.44 1.45 -8.34
C ALA A 61 -3.86 2.07 -7.00
N ALA A 62 -4.43 1.27 -6.11
CA ALA A 62 -4.80 1.71 -4.77
C ALA A 62 -3.56 2.08 -3.93
N ILE A 63 -2.52 1.25 -3.87
CA ILE A 63 -1.28 1.56 -3.13
C ILE A 63 -0.58 2.79 -3.72
N TYR A 64 -0.59 2.95 -5.04
CA TYR A 64 -0.08 4.18 -5.66
C TYR A 64 -0.80 5.40 -5.12
N GLN A 65 -2.12 5.36 -5.02
CA GLN A 65 -2.89 6.50 -4.52
C GLN A 65 -2.65 6.75 -3.04
N GLU A 66 -2.67 5.71 -2.23
CA GLU A 66 -2.56 5.82 -0.77
C GLU A 66 -1.18 6.29 -0.31
N SER A 67 -0.12 5.73 -0.85
CA SER A 67 1.22 5.95 -0.30
C SER A 67 2.30 6.22 -1.34
N LYS A 68 1.99 6.20 -2.64
CA LYS A 68 3.01 6.20 -3.71
C LYS A 68 4.04 5.09 -3.51
N PHE A 69 3.60 3.94 -3.02
CA PHE A 69 4.46 2.81 -2.65
C PHE A 69 5.47 3.10 -1.52
N ILE A 70 5.28 4.15 -0.74
CA ILE A 70 6.12 4.49 0.40
C ILE A 70 5.63 3.69 1.62
N GLY A 71 6.44 2.72 2.08
CA GLY A 71 6.02 1.78 3.11
C GLY A 71 5.75 2.41 4.48
N ASN A 72 6.42 3.50 4.80
CA ASN A 72 6.27 4.22 6.08
C ASN A 72 5.54 5.56 5.92
N ALA A 73 4.75 5.73 4.86
CA ALA A 73 3.98 6.94 4.62
C ALA A 73 3.05 7.25 5.81
N ARG A 74 2.98 8.52 6.18
CA ARG A 74 2.14 9.05 7.26
C ARG A 74 1.50 10.35 6.83
N THR A 75 0.32 10.64 7.37
CA THR A 75 -0.31 11.97 7.21
C THR A 75 0.54 13.07 7.85
N PRO A 76 0.53 14.28 7.28
CA PRO A 76 1.25 15.42 7.84
C PRO A 76 0.84 15.75 9.27
N HIS A 77 1.76 16.39 10.02
CA HIS A 77 1.40 17.03 11.28
C HIS A 77 0.57 18.28 11.01
N GLN A 78 -0.43 18.48 11.84
CA GLN A 78 -1.17 19.74 11.92
C GLN A 78 -0.55 20.65 12.97
N PHE A 79 -0.56 21.95 12.71
CA PHE A 79 -0.06 22.96 13.61
C PHE A 79 -1.12 24.04 13.83
N ALA A 80 -1.45 24.32 15.08
CA ALA A 80 -2.21 25.53 15.42
C ALA A 80 -1.27 26.74 15.37
N LEU A 81 -1.74 27.87 14.81
CA LEU A 81 -0.97 29.11 14.65
C LEU A 81 0.37 28.91 13.91
N GLY A 82 0.51 27.83 13.14
CA GLY A 82 1.73 27.52 12.39
C GLY A 82 2.89 26.92 13.20
N VAL A 83 2.80 26.90 14.54
CA VAL A 83 3.93 26.50 15.43
C VAL A 83 3.58 25.50 16.51
N ILE A 84 2.32 25.39 16.93
CA ILE A 84 1.91 24.50 18.01
C ILE A 84 1.51 23.14 17.41
N PRO A 85 2.22 22.03 17.68
CA PRO A 85 1.89 20.73 17.11
C PRO A 85 0.58 20.21 17.68
N MET A 86 -0.41 19.95 16.81
CA MET A 86 -1.74 19.40 17.14
C MET A 86 -1.85 17.90 16.85
N GLY A 87 -0.73 17.23 16.57
CA GLY A 87 -0.71 15.84 16.16
C GLY A 87 -0.83 15.65 14.65
N ARG A 88 -1.15 14.44 14.22
CA ARG A 88 -1.33 14.12 12.79
C ARG A 88 -2.79 14.26 12.40
N GLN A 89 -3.02 14.53 11.12
CA GLN A 89 -4.36 14.67 10.56
C GLN A 89 -5.22 13.41 10.74
N SER A 90 -4.61 12.22 10.71
CA SER A 90 -5.26 10.94 10.97
C SER A 90 -4.24 9.89 11.43
N SER A 91 -4.72 8.72 11.84
CA SER A 91 -3.91 7.56 12.18
C SER A 91 -3.44 6.74 10.96
N ALA A 92 -3.74 7.19 9.73
CA ALA A 92 -3.36 6.51 8.49
C ALA A 92 -1.85 6.29 8.41
N TYR A 93 -1.46 5.05 8.09
CA TYR A 93 -0.05 4.65 8.04
C TYR A 93 0.23 3.53 7.04
N GLY A 94 1.43 3.57 6.48
CA GLY A 94 1.99 2.49 5.68
C GLY A 94 1.52 2.48 4.23
N TYR A 95 1.70 1.35 3.56
CA TYR A 95 1.36 1.19 2.15
C TYR A 95 -0.12 1.41 1.84
N SER A 96 -0.99 0.93 2.70
CA SER A 96 -2.46 0.97 2.52
C SER A 96 -3.13 2.17 3.18
N GLN A 97 -2.40 3.00 3.92
CA GLN A 97 -2.94 4.12 4.70
C GLN A 97 -4.12 3.72 5.60
N ALA A 98 -4.13 2.45 6.07
CA ALA A 98 -5.16 1.97 6.97
C ALA A 98 -5.19 2.79 8.25
N LEU A 99 -6.40 3.12 8.73
CA LEU A 99 -6.64 3.72 10.04
C LEU A 99 -6.47 2.67 11.15
N ASP A 100 -6.14 3.10 12.36
CA ASP A 100 -5.92 2.20 13.51
C ASP A 100 -7.11 1.27 13.72
N GLY A 101 -8.32 1.80 13.85
CA GLY A 101 -9.51 0.98 14.14
C GLY A 101 -9.81 -0.06 13.06
N THR A 102 -9.66 0.28 11.76
CA THR A 102 -9.88 -0.66 10.66
C THR A 102 -8.76 -1.71 10.58
N TRP A 103 -7.54 -1.32 10.95
CA TRP A 103 -6.42 -2.25 11.03
C TRP A 103 -6.59 -3.24 12.18
N ASP A 104 -7.05 -2.79 13.34
CA ASP A 104 -7.33 -3.63 14.50
C ASP A 104 -8.47 -4.62 14.20
N GLU A 105 -9.53 -4.19 13.51
CA GLU A 105 -10.62 -5.05 13.03
C GLU A 105 -10.06 -6.19 12.14
N TYR A 106 -9.23 -5.83 11.15
CA TYR A 106 -8.56 -6.82 10.31
C TYR A 106 -7.70 -7.81 11.10
N GLN A 107 -6.88 -7.29 12.04
CA GLN A 107 -6.01 -8.14 12.86
C GLN A 107 -6.83 -9.14 13.70
N GLN A 108 -7.95 -8.71 14.25
CA GLN A 108 -8.83 -9.54 15.05
C GLN A 108 -9.55 -10.59 14.18
N GLU A 109 -10.20 -10.16 13.11
CA GLU A 109 -10.95 -11.08 12.23
C GLU A 109 -10.05 -12.11 11.55
N GLN A 110 -8.87 -11.69 11.10
CA GLN A 110 -7.93 -12.58 10.40
C GLN A 110 -6.92 -13.26 11.33
N ARG A 111 -6.98 -13.00 12.65
CA ARG A 111 -6.04 -13.50 13.67
C ARG A 111 -4.58 -13.19 13.33
N ARG A 112 -4.35 -11.98 12.80
CA ARG A 112 -3.06 -11.50 12.29
C ARG A 112 -2.42 -10.46 13.22
N PHE A 113 -2.37 -10.72 14.54
CA PHE A 113 -1.90 -9.76 15.57
C PHE A 113 -0.45 -9.26 15.39
N GLY A 114 0.38 -9.96 14.62
CA GLY A 114 1.74 -9.54 14.30
C GLY A 114 1.87 -8.79 12.97
N ALA A 115 0.77 -8.54 12.25
CA ALA A 115 0.78 -7.83 10.97
C ALA A 115 1.20 -6.36 11.15
N LYS A 116 1.90 -5.80 10.16
CA LYS A 116 2.42 -4.42 10.17
C LYS A 116 2.04 -3.69 8.89
N ARG A 117 1.53 -2.47 9.03
CA ARG A 117 1.07 -1.62 7.90
C ARG A 117 2.20 -1.21 6.94
N ASP A 118 3.46 -1.24 7.39
CA ASP A 118 4.66 -0.94 6.61
C ASP A 118 5.31 -2.17 5.96
N ARG A 119 4.70 -3.35 6.10
CA ARG A 119 5.09 -4.56 5.39
C ARG A 119 4.17 -4.81 4.23
N ILE A 120 4.71 -4.87 3.03
CA ILE A 120 3.90 -5.00 1.80
C ILE A 120 2.97 -6.22 1.83
N ASN A 121 3.43 -7.37 2.35
CA ASN A 121 2.60 -8.58 2.44
C ASN A 121 1.37 -8.39 3.33
N ASP A 122 1.53 -7.69 4.46
CA ASP A 122 0.46 -7.47 5.41
C ASP A 122 -0.49 -6.38 4.91
N ALA A 123 0.06 -5.32 4.31
CA ALA A 123 -0.74 -4.22 3.75
C ALA A 123 -1.58 -4.66 2.55
N THR A 124 -1.04 -5.51 1.65
CA THR A 124 -1.82 -6.05 0.53
C THR A 124 -2.87 -7.04 0.99
N ASP A 125 -2.57 -7.90 1.97
CA ASP A 125 -3.54 -8.84 2.56
C ASP A 125 -4.71 -8.09 3.22
N PHE A 126 -4.41 -7.00 3.96
CA PHE A 126 -5.42 -6.11 4.52
C PHE A 126 -6.30 -5.47 3.43
N MET A 127 -5.71 -4.92 2.36
CA MET A 127 -6.48 -4.34 1.26
C MET A 127 -7.36 -5.38 0.58
N GLY A 128 -6.83 -6.58 0.37
CA GLY A 128 -7.59 -7.70 -0.18
C GLY A 128 -8.78 -8.07 0.70
N TRP A 129 -8.59 -8.19 2.00
CA TRP A 129 -9.65 -8.42 2.98
C TRP A 129 -10.73 -7.32 2.91
N TYR A 130 -10.32 -6.05 2.93
CA TYR A 130 -11.25 -4.93 2.92
C TYR A 130 -12.08 -4.88 1.63
N MET A 131 -11.42 -5.01 0.47
CA MET A 131 -12.06 -4.95 -0.85
C MET A 131 -12.97 -6.17 -1.10
N SER A 132 -12.58 -7.36 -0.64
CA SER A 132 -13.44 -8.55 -0.76
C SER A 132 -14.72 -8.41 0.06
N GLN A 133 -14.65 -7.83 1.26
CA GLN A 133 -15.85 -7.53 2.05
C GLN A 133 -16.71 -6.44 1.41
N SER A 134 -16.09 -5.43 0.79
CA SER A 134 -16.80 -4.38 0.05
C SER A 134 -17.52 -4.98 -1.16
N SER A 135 -16.88 -5.88 -1.89
CA SER A 135 -17.50 -6.63 -2.98
C SER A 135 -18.72 -7.43 -2.50
N ALA A 136 -18.56 -8.19 -1.42
CA ALA A 136 -19.62 -9.05 -0.89
C ALA A 136 -20.82 -8.24 -0.35
N LYS A 137 -20.57 -7.10 0.31
CA LYS A 137 -21.61 -6.30 0.98
C LYS A 137 -22.29 -5.30 0.05
N LEU A 138 -21.59 -4.80 -0.97
CA LEU A 138 -22.03 -3.69 -1.82
C LEU A 138 -22.24 -4.09 -3.28
N GLY A 139 -21.90 -5.33 -3.66
CA GLY A 139 -21.97 -5.79 -5.05
C GLY A 139 -20.92 -5.18 -5.98
N ILE A 140 -19.86 -4.57 -5.44
CA ILE A 140 -18.78 -3.96 -6.22
C ILE A 140 -17.89 -5.06 -6.82
N SER A 141 -17.62 -5.01 -8.13
CA SER A 141 -16.65 -5.93 -8.74
C SER A 141 -15.26 -5.74 -8.13
N LEU A 142 -14.56 -6.84 -7.86
CA LEU A 142 -13.16 -6.80 -7.41
C LEU A 142 -12.22 -6.22 -8.48
N ASN A 143 -12.66 -6.18 -9.74
CA ASN A 143 -11.92 -5.60 -10.87
C ASN A 143 -12.22 -4.10 -11.08
N ASP A 144 -13.24 -3.56 -10.39
CA ASP A 144 -13.62 -2.15 -10.46
C ASP A 144 -12.82 -1.34 -9.42
N ALA A 145 -11.64 -0.88 -9.82
CA ALA A 145 -10.74 -0.12 -8.95
C ALA A 145 -11.34 1.23 -8.52
N GLU A 146 -12.19 1.84 -9.34
CA GLU A 146 -12.84 3.12 -9.04
C GLU A 146 -13.84 2.96 -7.89
N SER A 147 -14.81 2.07 -8.02
CA SER A 147 -15.81 1.83 -6.98
C SER A 147 -15.19 1.22 -5.71
N GLN A 148 -14.18 0.33 -5.85
CA GLN A 148 -13.44 -0.21 -4.72
C GLN A 148 -12.72 0.91 -3.93
N TYR A 149 -12.14 1.89 -4.63
CA TYR A 149 -11.49 3.02 -3.96
C TYR A 149 -12.49 3.95 -3.28
N LEU A 150 -13.62 4.26 -3.91
CA LEU A 150 -14.69 5.04 -3.27
C LEU A 150 -15.17 4.37 -1.98
N ALA A 151 -15.39 3.06 -1.99
CA ALA A 151 -15.76 2.31 -0.80
C ALA A 151 -14.63 2.23 0.25
N TYR A 152 -13.39 2.24 -0.18
CA TYR A 152 -12.22 2.26 0.70
C TYR A 152 -12.09 3.58 1.44
N HIS A 153 -12.28 4.69 0.74
CA HIS A 153 -12.14 6.05 1.28
C HIS A 153 -13.33 6.46 2.16
N GLU A 154 -14.56 6.22 1.70
CA GLU A 154 -15.80 6.62 2.41
C GLU A 154 -16.23 5.63 3.49
N GLY A 155 -15.63 4.45 3.49
CA GLY A 155 -16.17 3.31 4.19
C GLY A 155 -17.38 2.71 3.46
N ARG A 156 -17.71 1.47 3.78
CA ARG A 156 -18.83 0.74 3.12
C ARG A 156 -20.19 1.44 3.30
N THR A 157 -20.45 2.00 4.46
CA THR A 157 -21.68 2.77 4.73
C THR A 157 -21.73 4.05 3.92
N GLY A 158 -20.63 4.81 3.87
CA GLY A 158 -20.56 6.04 3.07
C GLY A 158 -20.76 5.77 1.58
N PHE A 159 -20.16 4.70 1.06
CA PHE A 159 -20.37 4.29 -0.32
C PHE A 159 -21.84 3.93 -0.59
N ALA A 160 -22.47 3.12 0.27
CA ALA A 160 -23.88 2.74 0.13
C ALA A 160 -24.81 3.96 0.13
N ASN A 161 -24.51 4.96 0.95
CA ASN A 161 -25.23 6.23 1.04
C ASN A 161 -24.82 7.24 -0.03
N LYS A 162 -23.86 6.89 -0.91
CA LYS A 162 -23.33 7.74 -1.98
C LYS A 162 -22.76 9.08 -1.49
N SER A 163 -22.20 9.13 -0.26
CA SER A 163 -21.64 10.36 0.32
C SER A 163 -20.48 10.93 -0.50
N TYR A 164 -19.83 10.11 -1.34
CA TYR A 164 -18.79 10.55 -2.27
C TYR A 164 -19.31 11.53 -3.34
N LEU A 165 -20.61 11.56 -3.64
CA LEU A 165 -21.19 12.52 -4.60
C LEU A 165 -21.11 13.97 -4.10
N GLU A 166 -20.99 14.17 -2.80
CA GLU A 166 -20.78 15.48 -2.18
C GLU A 166 -19.31 15.93 -2.26
N LYS A 167 -18.42 15.06 -2.79
CA LYS A 167 -16.98 15.27 -2.87
C LYS A 167 -16.47 15.08 -4.31
N PRO A 168 -16.69 16.05 -5.21
CA PRO A 168 -16.29 15.93 -6.63
C PRO A 168 -14.80 15.56 -6.79
N TRP A 169 -13.93 16.12 -5.94
CA TRP A 169 -12.52 15.78 -5.93
C TRP A 169 -12.25 14.28 -5.68
N LEU A 170 -13.06 13.62 -4.85
CA LEU A 170 -12.91 12.18 -4.57
C LEU A 170 -13.34 11.34 -5.76
N VAL A 171 -14.40 11.75 -6.45
CA VAL A 171 -14.86 11.11 -7.70
C VAL A 171 -13.76 11.22 -8.76
N ASP A 172 -13.15 12.38 -8.92
CA ASP A 172 -12.03 12.59 -9.88
C ASP A 172 -10.81 11.70 -9.54
N VAL A 173 -10.48 11.60 -8.25
CA VAL A 173 -9.40 10.72 -7.77
C VAL A 173 -9.73 9.26 -8.06
N ALA A 174 -10.94 8.81 -7.76
CA ALA A 174 -11.36 7.43 -8.01
C ALA A 174 -11.31 7.09 -9.52
N ALA A 175 -11.80 7.99 -10.37
CA ALA A 175 -11.70 7.84 -11.82
C ALA A 175 -10.23 7.77 -12.31
N ALA A 176 -9.33 8.55 -11.71
CA ALA A 176 -7.90 8.48 -12.02
C ALA A 176 -7.29 7.13 -11.60
N ILE A 177 -7.75 6.55 -10.48
CA ILE A 177 -7.34 5.22 -10.03
C ILE A 177 -7.86 4.15 -10.98
N GLY A 178 -9.10 4.25 -11.44
CA GLY A 178 -9.66 3.37 -12.48
C GLY A 178 -8.78 3.34 -13.74
N ARG A 179 -8.43 4.53 -14.25
CA ARG A 179 -7.52 4.65 -15.43
C ARG A 179 -6.13 4.06 -15.16
N ARG A 180 -5.55 4.31 -13.99
CA ARG A 180 -4.25 3.75 -13.58
C ARG A 180 -4.30 2.23 -13.47
N SER A 181 -5.37 1.69 -12.90
CA SER A 181 -5.60 0.25 -12.82
C SER A 181 -5.67 -0.39 -14.20
N ALA A 182 -6.39 0.20 -15.13
CA ALA A 182 -6.47 -0.29 -16.52
C ALA A 182 -5.09 -0.22 -17.22
N MET A 183 -4.33 0.84 -17.02
CA MET A 183 -2.94 0.98 -17.52
C MET A 183 -2.05 -0.16 -16.97
N TYR A 184 -2.07 -0.38 -15.67
CA TYR A 184 -1.29 -1.46 -15.05
C TYR A 184 -1.73 -2.84 -15.54
N ALA A 185 -3.04 -3.07 -15.71
CA ALA A 185 -3.56 -4.34 -16.24
C ALA A 185 -2.99 -4.64 -17.64
N GLY A 186 -2.99 -3.64 -18.52
CA GLY A 186 -2.40 -3.76 -19.87
C GLY A 186 -0.89 -4.07 -19.80
N GLN A 187 -0.15 -3.36 -18.97
CA GLN A 187 1.30 -3.57 -18.81
C GLN A 187 1.64 -4.94 -18.24
N LEU A 188 0.91 -5.40 -17.22
CA LEU A 188 1.14 -6.70 -16.57
C LEU A 188 0.97 -7.89 -17.51
N SER A 189 0.20 -7.77 -18.58
CA SER A 189 0.04 -8.83 -19.58
C SER A 189 1.33 -9.08 -20.39
N TYR A 190 2.24 -8.11 -20.41
CA TYR A 190 3.52 -8.16 -21.14
C TYR A 190 4.75 -8.25 -20.22
N CYS A 191 4.59 -8.14 -18.89
CA CYS A 191 5.70 -8.28 -17.96
C CYS A 191 6.25 -9.71 -17.95
N ARG A 192 7.51 -9.88 -18.39
CA ARG A 192 8.26 -11.14 -18.35
C ARG A 192 9.39 -11.07 -17.33
#